data_4fb68ec4799395e6770253d0594caad4
#
_entry.id   4fb68ec4799395e6770253d0594caad4
#
_cell.length_a   1.000
_cell.length_b   1.000
_cell.length_c   1.000
_cell.angle_alpha   90.00
_cell.angle_beta   90.00
_cell.angle_gamma   90.00
#
_symmetry.space_group_name_H-M   'P 1'
#
loop_
_entity.id
_entity.type
_entity.pdbx_description
1 polymer ?
#
loop_
_entity_poly.entity_id
_entity_poly.type
_entity_poly.pdbx_seq_one_letter_code
_entity_poly.pdbx_strand_id
1 'polypeptide(L)'
;MSRWRRLTALGVAALLTPSAAPAGGQSATAFVPDPAVATAPDGLPDIASNFDRATEIERDQSPVGRANDVVGAFRFICQPGQLNWDDPIVYPGQSNASPHLHLWFGNALGNAQSTYRSLRSAGASSCMGPLNRSAYWMPAMLDGHGHVVRPDWISIYYKRVPATSPICGRGGANCRALPRGLRYIFGFDTKRMGDKQPENILFHWKCLTPRNDYIGGLETQFDKLACPAGNSVMVTLSSPDCWGGKRLDSPDHRRHMAYQYYDGTRPDAVCPRTHPIRLPQFTVGAVYAVGEGERIQDWYLSSDRMPGMPQMPPGSTFHADWYGAWDEPTLRTWTANCIDRLLSCSAGELGDGTIMRRPAGYGLVANPRLVPIPPRPVAALESMPDMKK
;
A
#
# COMPACT_ATOMS: atom_id res chain seq x y z
N MET A 1 -70.92 -7.55 -51.20
CA MET A 1 -71.49 -6.29 -51.74
C MET A 1 -71.56 -5.25 -50.61
N SER A 2 -71.19 -4.01 -50.93
CA SER A 2 -71.42 -2.78 -50.18
C SER A 2 -70.30 -2.31 -49.25
N ARG A 3 -69.60 -1.46 -49.77
CA ARG A 3 -69.48 0.03 -49.68
C ARG A 3 -68.65 0.52 -48.46
N TRP A 4 -67.48 0.96 -48.81
CA TRP A 4 -66.59 1.82 -48.04
C TRP A 4 -67.16 3.21 -47.84
N ARG A 5 -67.03 3.73 -46.61
CA ARG A 5 -67.03 5.20 -46.33
C ARG A 5 -65.69 5.58 -45.74
N ARG A 6 -65.03 6.50 -46.42
CA ARG A 6 -63.82 7.21 -45.92
C ARG A 6 -64.25 8.34 -45.01
N LEU A 7 -63.69 8.41 -43.82
CA LEU A 7 -63.70 9.59 -42.97
C LEU A 7 -62.27 10.16 -42.94
N THR A 8 -62.14 11.39 -43.46
CA THR A 8 -60.96 12.22 -43.39
C THR A 8 -60.92 12.88 -42.01
N ALA A 9 -59.91 12.61 -41.20
CA ALA A 9 -59.62 13.32 -39.97
C ALA A 9 -58.53 14.35 -40.25
N LEU A 10 -58.87 15.63 -40.06
CA LEU A 10 -57.91 16.73 -40.03
C LEU A 10 -57.08 16.66 -38.77
N GLY A 11 -55.77 16.40 -38.92
CA GLY A 11 -54.80 16.44 -37.82
C GLY A 11 -54.33 17.87 -37.58
N VAL A 12 -54.56 18.37 -36.39
CA VAL A 12 -53.92 19.60 -35.88
C VAL A 12 -52.56 19.23 -35.34
N ALA A 13 -51.49 19.64 -36.01
CA ALA A 13 -50.14 19.50 -35.53
C ALA A 13 -49.85 20.57 -34.46
N ALA A 14 -49.78 20.13 -33.20
CA ALA A 14 -49.27 20.97 -32.12
C ALA A 14 -47.72 20.91 -32.16
N LEU A 15 -47.11 22.04 -32.47
CA LEU A 15 -45.64 22.22 -32.38
C LEU A 15 -45.25 22.28 -30.88
N LEU A 16 -44.76 21.17 -30.35
CA LEU A 16 -44.09 21.14 -29.06
C LEU A 16 -42.67 21.64 -29.24
N THR A 17 -42.36 22.84 -28.82
CA THR A 17 -40.99 23.34 -28.65
C THR A 17 -40.36 22.62 -27.46
N PRO A 18 -39.19 22.00 -27.59
CA PRO A 18 -38.49 21.46 -26.45
C PRO A 18 -37.91 22.60 -25.61
N SER A 19 -38.42 22.76 -24.40
CA SER A 19 -37.83 23.63 -23.38
C SER A 19 -36.51 23.02 -22.95
N ALA A 20 -35.39 23.62 -23.35
CA ALA A 20 -34.09 23.28 -22.86
C ALA A 20 -33.98 23.67 -21.39
N ALA A 21 -33.98 22.68 -20.49
CA ALA A 21 -33.62 22.92 -19.11
C ALA A 21 -32.15 23.39 -19.06
N PRO A 22 -31.81 24.40 -18.22
CA PRO A 22 -30.41 24.77 -18.07
C PRO A 22 -29.66 23.61 -17.47
N ALA A 23 -28.62 23.15 -18.17
CA ALA A 23 -27.66 22.23 -17.64
C ALA A 23 -26.98 22.91 -16.43
N GLY A 24 -27.43 22.57 -15.24
CA GLY A 24 -26.77 22.93 -13.99
C GLY A 24 -25.40 22.31 -13.99
N GLY A 25 -24.40 23.06 -14.42
CA GLY A 25 -23.02 22.70 -14.28
C GLY A 25 -22.72 22.52 -12.78
N GLN A 26 -22.69 21.29 -12.32
CA GLN A 26 -22.06 21.00 -11.04
C GLN A 26 -20.59 21.39 -11.19
N SER A 27 -20.22 22.50 -10.57
CA SER A 27 -18.81 22.90 -10.43
C SER A 27 -18.10 21.72 -9.78
N ALA A 28 -17.24 21.02 -10.53
CA ALA A 28 -16.41 19.98 -9.96
C ALA A 28 -15.61 20.63 -8.83
N THR A 29 -15.90 20.28 -7.61
CA THR A 29 -15.14 20.76 -6.44
C THR A 29 -13.69 20.36 -6.66
N ALA A 30 -12.78 21.34 -6.66
CA ALA A 30 -11.38 21.11 -6.85
C ALA A 30 -10.89 20.09 -5.79
N PHE A 31 -10.04 19.15 -6.21
CA PHE A 31 -9.43 18.18 -5.31
C PHE A 31 -8.63 18.90 -4.23
N VAL A 32 -8.85 18.54 -2.97
CA VAL A 32 -8.11 19.07 -1.81
C VAL A 32 -7.36 17.93 -1.17
N PRO A 33 -6.01 17.93 -1.22
CA PRO A 33 -5.21 16.91 -0.55
C PRO A 33 -5.32 17.02 0.96
N ASP A 34 -5.05 15.92 1.66
CA ASP A 34 -4.98 15.91 3.12
C ASP A 34 -3.83 16.80 3.64
N PRO A 35 -4.03 17.46 4.78
CA PRO A 35 -2.98 18.29 5.38
C PRO A 35 -1.72 17.46 5.69
N ALA A 36 -0.56 18.06 5.46
CA ALA A 36 0.73 17.45 5.74
C ALA A 36 1.14 17.51 7.23
N VAL A 37 0.34 18.17 8.07
CA VAL A 37 0.62 18.35 9.50
C VAL A 37 -0.53 17.77 10.31
N ALA A 38 -0.19 16.97 11.33
CA ALA A 38 -1.15 16.43 12.28
C ALA A 38 -1.82 17.54 13.11
N THR A 39 -3.14 17.45 13.25
CA THR A 39 -3.92 18.36 14.11
C THR A 39 -3.97 17.88 15.57
N ALA A 40 -3.61 16.62 15.80
CA ALA A 40 -3.51 15.99 17.12
C ALA A 40 -2.31 15.02 17.14
N PRO A 41 -1.83 14.59 18.32
CA PRO A 41 -0.73 13.62 18.44
C PRO A 41 -0.97 12.31 17.69
N ASP A 42 -2.24 11.92 17.52
CA ASP A 42 -2.67 10.69 16.81
C ASP A 42 -3.01 10.92 15.33
N GLY A 43 -2.67 12.08 14.76
CA GLY A 43 -2.90 12.41 13.35
C GLY A 43 -4.17 13.18 13.06
N LEU A 44 -4.80 12.90 11.94
CA LEU A 44 -6.05 13.53 11.51
C LEU A 44 -7.23 13.13 12.41
N PRO A 45 -8.34 13.88 12.42
CA PRO A 45 -9.56 13.50 13.13
C PRO A 45 -10.00 12.08 12.73
N ASP A 46 -10.48 11.31 13.70
CA ASP A 46 -11.00 9.98 13.43
C ASP A 46 -12.25 10.06 12.55
N ILE A 47 -12.38 9.06 11.69
CA ILE A 47 -13.54 8.88 10.81
C ILE A 47 -14.12 7.52 11.15
N ALA A 48 -15.33 7.52 11.68
CA ALA A 48 -16.06 6.32 12.01
C ALA A 48 -16.15 5.39 10.78
N SER A 49 -16.01 4.09 11.02
CA SER A 49 -16.19 3.08 9.98
C SER A 49 -17.64 3.06 9.50
N ASN A 50 -17.83 2.91 8.21
CA ASN A 50 -19.15 2.74 7.60
C ASN A 50 -19.57 1.26 7.47
N PHE A 51 -19.03 0.41 8.34
CA PHE A 51 -19.37 -1.01 8.46
C PHE A 51 -19.48 -1.38 9.95
N ASP A 52 -20.19 -2.46 10.24
CA ASP A 52 -20.21 -3.00 11.60
C ASP A 52 -18.93 -3.78 11.86
N ARG A 53 -18.06 -3.24 12.72
CA ARG A 53 -16.80 -3.87 13.11
C ARG A 53 -16.99 -5.29 13.67
N ALA A 54 -18.11 -5.55 14.36
CA ALA A 54 -18.36 -6.85 14.96
C ALA A 54 -18.56 -7.95 13.90
N THR A 55 -19.02 -7.61 12.69
CA THR A 55 -19.15 -8.57 11.59
C THR A 55 -17.82 -8.92 10.94
N GLU A 56 -16.80 -8.10 11.15
CA GLU A 56 -15.47 -8.26 10.55
C GLU A 56 -14.45 -8.92 11.48
N ILE A 57 -14.90 -9.31 12.67
CA ILE A 57 -14.06 -9.94 13.69
C ILE A 57 -14.72 -11.22 14.14
N GLU A 58 -13.93 -12.27 14.30
CA GLU A 58 -14.35 -13.57 14.82
C GLU A 58 -13.67 -13.87 16.15
N ARG A 59 -14.26 -14.73 16.95
CA ARG A 59 -13.59 -15.29 18.12
C ARG A 59 -12.53 -16.28 17.67
N ASP A 60 -11.34 -16.16 18.23
CA ASP A 60 -10.27 -17.13 18.05
C ASP A 60 -9.77 -17.56 19.43
N GLN A 61 -9.95 -18.83 19.75
CA GLN A 61 -9.48 -19.42 21.01
C GLN A 61 -8.07 -20.02 20.89
N SER A 62 -7.46 -19.92 19.72
CA SER A 62 -6.10 -20.39 19.51
C SER A 62 -5.13 -19.58 20.38
N PRO A 63 -4.22 -20.22 21.13
CA PRO A 63 -3.27 -19.48 21.94
C PRO A 63 -2.27 -18.75 21.05
N VAL A 64 -2.25 -17.42 21.13
CA VAL A 64 -1.21 -16.63 20.48
C VAL A 64 0.11 -16.80 21.24
N GLY A 65 1.14 -17.24 20.53
CA GLY A 65 2.48 -17.44 21.11
C GLY A 65 3.13 -16.13 21.53
N ARG A 66 4.02 -16.18 22.52
CA ARG A 66 4.91 -15.06 22.81
C ARG A 66 5.87 -14.84 21.65
N ALA A 67 6.24 -13.59 21.40
CA ALA A 67 7.33 -13.28 20.50
C ALA A 67 8.65 -13.84 21.08
N ASN A 68 9.44 -14.45 20.22
CA ASN A 68 10.78 -14.96 20.57
C ASN A 68 11.84 -13.85 20.60
N ASP A 69 11.41 -12.59 20.46
CA ASP A 69 12.21 -11.39 20.32
C ASP A 69 11.77 -10.34 21.35
N VAL A 70 12.50 -9.26 21.47
CA VAL A 70 12.18 -8.09 22.30
C VAL A 70 11.05 -7.22 21.72
N VAL A 71 10.54 -7.58 20.53
CA VAL A 71 9.47 -6.87 19.84
C VAL A 71 8.19 -7.71 19.77
N GLY A 72 7.05 -7.11 20.07
CA GLY A 72 5.75 -7.71 19.73
C GLY A 72 5.44 -7.54 18.25
N ALA A 73 4.62 -8.44 17.71
CA ALA A 73 4.35 -8.54 16.28
C ALA A 73 2.88 -8.74 15.95
N PHE A 74 2.46 -8.09 14.86
CA PHE A 74 1.15 -8.30 14.24
C PHE A 74 1.33 -8.49 12.74
N ARG A 75 0.83 -9.59 12.20
CA ARG A 75 1.00 -9.99 10.80
C ARG A 75 -0.32 -10.35 10.14
N PHE A 76 -0.45 -9.98 8.89
CA PHE A 76 -1.55 -10.42 8.02
C PHE A 76 -1.06 -10.45 6.57
N ILE A 77 -1.93 -10.98 5.71
CA ILE A 77 -1.66 -11.13 4.28
C ILE A 77 -2.64 -10.28 3.49
N CYS A 78 -2.18 -9.69 2.40
CA CYS A 78 -2.97 -9.03 1.39
C CYS A 78 -2.90 -9.80 0.08
N GLN A 79 -3.98 -9.75 -0.69
CA GLN A 79 -3.96 -10.14 -2.10
C GLN A 79 -3.55 -8.96 -2.97
N PRO A 80 -2.96 -9.20 -4.15
CA PRO A 80 -2.72 -8.14 -5.11
C PRO A 80 -4.06 -7.52 -5.55
N GLY A 81 -4.12 -6.20 -5.55
CA GLY A 81 -5.29 -5.43 -5.95
C GLY A 81 -5.20 -4.89 -7.37
N GLN A 82 -5.51 -3.61 -7.53
CA GLN A 82 -5.55 -2.92 -8.81
C GLN A 82 -4.16 -2.59 -9.35
N LEU A 83 -4.11 -2.36 -10.66
CA LEU A 83 -2.97 -1.85 -11.40
C LEU A 83 -3.36 -0.52 -12.03
N ASN A 84 -2.66 0.54 -11.69
CA ASN A 84 -2.90 1.86 -12.27
C ASN A 84 -1.62 2.73 -12.24
N TRP A 85 -1.68 3.87 -12.93
CA TRP A 85 -0.60 4.85 -13.05
C TRP A 85 -0.80 6.03 -12.08
N ASP A 86 -1.46 5.79 -10.96
CA ASP A 86 -1.80 6.80 -9.96
C ASP A 86 -0.82 6.80 -8.79
N ASP A 87 -0.64 7.96 -8.19
CA ASP A 87 0.11 8.15 -6.96
C ASP A 87 -0.44 9.34 -6.17
N PRO A 88 -1.29 9.12 -5.16
CA PRO A 88 -1.89 10.20 -4.36
C PRO A 88 -0.91 10.90 -3.42
N ILE A 89 0.31 10.39 -3.24
CA ILE A 89 1.34 11.03 -2.43
C ILE A 89 2.14 12.02 -3.28
N VAL A 90 2.66 11.58 -4.43
CA VAL A 90 3.52 12.40 -5.30
C VAL A 90 2.70 13.29 -6.24
N TYR A 91 1.58 12.77 -6.75
CA TYR A 91 0.70 13.45 -7.73
C TYR A 91 -0.75 13.51 -7.23
N PRO A 92 -1.02 14.12 -6.05
CA PRO A 92 -2.35 14.13 -5.47
C PRO A 92 -3.36 14.78 -6.40
N GLY A 93 -4.49 14.09 -6.66
CA GLY A 93 -5.54 14.55 -7.54
C GLY A 93 -5.27 14.42 -9.04
N GLN A 94 -4.10 13.94 -9.44
CA GLN A 94 -3.69 13.84 -10.85
C GLN A 94 -3.69 12.38 -11.31
N SER A 95 -4.76 11.96 -11.96
CA SER A 95 -4.89 10.58 -12.48
C SER A 95 -3.85 10.28 -13.55
N ASN A 96 -3.29 9.07 -13.49
CA ASN A 96 -2.29 8.55 -14.43
C ASN A 96 -0.99 9.37 -14.52
N ALA A 97 -0.68 10.18 -13.50
CA ALA A 97 0.49 11.04 -13.49
C ALA A 97 1.78 10.32 -13.06
N SER A 98 1.71 9.14 -12.46
CA SER A 98 2.91 8.39 -12.07
C SER A 98 3.74 8.00 -13.30
N PRO A 99 5.08 8.15 -13.27
CA PRO A 99 5.96 7.78 -14.39
C PRO A 99 6.07 6.26 -14.60
N HIS A 100 5.67 5.44 -13.63
CA HIS A 100 5.68 3.99 -13.69
C HIS A 100 4.37 3.39 -13.18
N LEU A 101 4.10 2.15 -13.57
CA LEU A 101 2.89 1.42 -13.18
C LEU A 101 3.01 0.93 -11.74
N HIS A 102 1.97 1.10 -10.95
CA HIS A 102 1.88 0.58 -9.59
C HIS A 102 0.98 -0.64 -9.49
N LEU A 103 1.41 -1.61 -8.69
CA LEU A 103 0.56 -2.64 -8.13
C LEU A 103 0.09 -2.19 -6.75
N TRP A 104 -1.21 -2.13 -6.55
CA TRP A 104 -1.85 -1.71 -5.30
C TRP A 104 -2.32 -2.91 -4.49
N PHE A 105 -2.40 -2.72 -3.18
CA PHE A 105 -3.04 -3.64 -2.24
C PHE A 105 -3.55 -2.84 -1.02
N GLY A 106 -4.40 -3.45 -0.21
CA GLY A 106 -5.16 -2.71 0.81
C GLY A 106 -6.47 -2.20 0.24
N ASN A 107 -6.73 -0.90 0.31
CA ASN A 107 -7.98 -0.31 -0.15
C ASN A 107 -8.21 -0.57 -1.65
N ALA A 108 -9.35 -1.20 -1.98
CA ALA A 108 -9.67 -1.58 -3.36
C ALA A 108 -10.13 -0.40 -4.26
N LEU A 109 -10.26 0.80 -3.71
CA LEU A 109 -10.61 2.03 -4.44
C LEU A 109 -9.47 3.06 -4.44
N GLY A 110 -8.26 2.65 -4.05
CA GLY A 110 -7.09 3.52 -4.05
C GLY A 110 -6.77 4.07 -5.45
N ASN A 111 -6.57 5.38 -5.56
CA ASN A 111 -6.25 6.09 -6.81
C ASN A 111 -5.65 7.47 -6.50
N ALA A 112 -5.38 8.29 -7.53
CA ALA A 112 -4.81 9.64 -7.38
C ALA A 112 -5.64 10.59 -6.50
N GLN A 113 -6.96 10.40 -6.39
CA GLN A 113 -7.87 11.19 -5.57
C GLN A 113 -8.00 10.67 -4.13
N SER A 114 -7.19 9.68 -3.75
CA SER A 114 -7.26 9.13 -2.40
C SER A 114 -6.83 10.14 -1.34
N THR A 115 -7.65 10.25 -0.30
CA THR A 115 -7.41 11.00 0.93
C THR A 115 -7.67 10.08 2.11
N TYR A 116 -7.22 10.46 3.32
CA TYR A 116 -7.56 9.71 4.53
C TYR A 116 -9.09 9.50 4.63
N ARG A 117 -9.87 10.57 4.36
CA ARG A 117 -11.33 10.49 4.39
C ARG A 117 -11.87 9.47 3.38
N SER A 118 -11.46 9.56 2.12
CA SER A 118 -11.98 8.64 1.09
C SER A 118 -11.58 7.19 1.37
N LEU A 119 -10.35 6.94 1.82
CA LEU A 119 -9.90 5.61 2.21
C LEU A 119 -10.69 5.04 3.39
N ARG A 120 -10.99 5.86 4.42
CA ARG A 120 -11.75 5.43 5.59
C ARG A 120 -13.24 5.19 5.30
N SER A 121 -13.84 5.97 4.42
CA SER A 121 -15.29 5.97 4.18
C SER A 121 -15.74 5.05 3.03
N ALA A 122 -14.83 4.49 2.24
CA ALA A 122 -15.19 3.70 1.07
C ALA A 122 -14.20 2.55 0.79
N GLY A 123 -14.66 1.59 -0.02
CA GLY A 123 -13.88 0.48 -0.52
C GLY A 123 -13.83 -0.73 0.41
N ALA A 124 -13.69 -1.89 -0.21
CA ALA A 124 -13.21 -3.10 0.45
C ALA A 124 -11.70 -3.03 0.62
N SER A 125 -11.12 -4.02 1.30
CA SER A 125 -9.67 -4.15 1.38
C SER A 125 -9.22 -5.53 0.93
N SER A 126 -8.14 -5.61 0.18
CA SER A 126 -7.48 -6.86 -0.17
C SER A 126 -6.66 -7.43 1.00
N CYS A 127 -6.61 -6.73 2.15
CA CYS A 127 -5.87 -7.09 3.36
C CYS A 127 -6.80 -7.58 4.48
N MET A 128 -7.43 -8.73 4.30
CA MET A 128 -8.31 -9.34 5.30
C MET A 128 -9.51 -8.45 5.71
N GLY A 129 -10.16 -7.80 4.72
CA GLY A 129 -11.40 -7.06 4.93
C GLY A 129 -11.21 -5.58 5.30
N PRO A 130 -12.34 -4.88 5.58
CA PRO A 130 -12.37 -3.42 5.66
C PRO A 130 -11.73 -2.83 6.93
N LEU A 131 -11.31 -3.66 7.90
CA LEU A 131 -10.62 -3.19 9.10
C LEU A 131 -9.30 -2.49 8.79
N ASN A 132 -8.64 -2.88 7.69
CA ASN A 132 -7.46 -2.20 7.17
C ASN A 132 -7.73 -1.60 5.79
N ARG A 133 -8.19 -0.38 5.73
CA ARG A 133 -8.40 0.39 4.50
C ARG A 133 -7.20 1.25 4.11
N SER A 134 -6.04 1.04 4.72
CA SER A 134 -4.81 1.68 4.25
C SER A 134 -4.58 1.32 2.79
N ALA A 135 -4.08 2.27 2.04
CA ALA A 135 -3.60 2.01 0.69
C ALA A 135 -2.09 1.76 0.73
N TYR A 136 -1.65 0.76 -0.02
CA TYR A 136 -0.26 0.41 -0.24
C TYR A 136 -0.06 0.26 -1.74
N TRP A 137 1.06 0.71 -2.25
CA TRP A 137 1.43 0.43 -3.64
C TRP A 137 2.93 0.30 -3.78
N MET A 138 3.34 -0.37 -4.82
CA MET A 138 4.74 -0.64 -5.15
C MET A 138 4.88 -0.73 -6.68
N PRO A 139 6.08 -0.59 -7.25
CA PRO A 139 6.28 -0.80 -8.68
C PRO A 139 5.77 -2.16 -9.11
N ALA A 140 5.02 -2.20 -10.21
CA ALA A 140 4.54 -3.45 -10.79
C ALA A 140 5.73 -4.27 -11.33
N MET A 141 5.72 -5.58 -11.07
CA MET A 141 6.66 -6.52 -11.68
C MET A 141 6.23 -6.81 -13.11
N LEU A 142 7.14 -6.69 -14.07
CA LEU A 142 6.91 -6.94 -15.49
C LEU A 142 7.75 -8.13 -15.94
N ASP A 143 7.16 -8.98 -16.79
CA ASP A 143 7.79 -10.21 -17.29
C ASP A 143 8.73 -10.01 -18.50
N GLY A 144 8.78 -8.78 -19.04
CA GLY A 144 9.51 -8.48 -20.27
C GLY A 144 8.76 -8.86 -21.56
N HIS A 145 7.59 -9.50 -21.48
CA HIS A 145 6.79 -10.02 -22.58
C HIS A 145 5.40 -9.38 -22.67
N GLY A 146 5.19 -8.27 -22.01
CA GLY A 146 3.94 -7.49 -22.08
C GLY A 146 2.95 -7.76 -20.95
N HIS A 147 3.35 -8.48 -19.91
CA HIS A 147 2.50 -8.78 -18.77
C HIS A 147 3.07 -8.22 -17.46
N VAL A 148 2.15 -7.97 -16.54
CA VAL A 148 2.46 -7.80 -15.12
C VAL A 148 2.46 -9.17 -14.46
N VAL A 149 3.52 -9.49 -13.74
CA VAL A 149 3.58 -10.63 -12.83
C VAL A 149 2.96 -10.20 -11.49
N ARG A 150 1.79 -10.74 -11.17
CA ARG A 150 1.14 -10.44 -9.89
C ARG A 150 1.75 -11.31 -8.78
N PRO A 151 2.03 -10.76 -7.59
CA PRO A 151 2.44 -11.60 -6.47
C PRO A 151 1.32 -12.54 -6.06
N ASP A 152 1.63 -13.74 -5.63
CA ASP A 152 0.66 -14.68 -5.11
C ASP A 152 0.02 -14.14 -3.83
N TRP A 153 0.83 -13.53 -2.98
CA TRP A 153 0.40 -12.84 -1.78
C TRP A 153 1.42 -11.80 -1.33
N ILE A 154 0.96 -10.88 -0.49
CA ILE A 154 1.78 -9.83 0.10
C ILE A 154 1.62 -9.91 1.61
N SER A 155 2.71 -10.09 2.32
CA SER A 155 2.76 -10.08 3.78
C SER A 155 3.01 -8.68 4.30
N ILE A 156 2.23 -8.25 5.27
CA ILE A 156 2.49 -7.05 6.07
C ILE A 156 2.77 -7.49 7.51
N TYR A 157 3.92 -7.09 8.00
CA TYR A 157 4.41 -7.47 9.32
C TYR A 157 4.76 -6.23 10.14
N TYR A 158 3.90 -5.86 11.09
CA TYR A 158 4.14 -4.77 12.05
C TYR A 158 4.85 -5.29 13.27
N LYS A 159 5.86 -4.57 13.74
CA LYS A 159 6.57 -4.88 14.98
C LYS A 159 7.17 -3.64 15.65
N ARG A 160 7.22 -3.65 16.95
CA ARG A 160 7.84 -2.62 17.78
C ARG A 160 8.17 -3.23 19.14
N VAL A 161 9.13 -2.66 19.86
CA VAL A 161 9.27 -2.89 21.31
C VAL A 161 8.00 -2.46 22.05
N PRO A 162 7.63 -3.08 23.17
CA PRO A 162 6.47 -2.68 23.96
C PRO A 162 6.64 -1.26 24.51
N ALA A 163 5.54 -0.57 24.74
CA ALA A 163 5.56 0.79 25.32
C ALA A 163 6.24 0.85 26.70
N THR A 164 6.33 -0.28 27.38
CA THR A 164 7.06 -0.42 28.66
C THR A 164 8.58 -0.49 28.49
N SER A 165 9.09 -0.64 27.27
CA SER A 165 10.53 -0.65 27.02
C SER A 165 11.19 0.68 27.42
N PRO A 166 12.38 0.66 28.06
CA PRO A 166 13.11 1.89 28.42
C PRO A 166 13.35 2.85 27.27
N ILE A 167 13.54 2.35 26.03
CA ILE A 167 13.74 3.17 24.84
C ILE A 167 12.49 3.97 24.42
N CYS A 168 11.32 3.61 24.93
CA CYS A 168 10.06 4.34 24.73
C CYS A 168 9.94 5.57 25.63
N GLY A 169 10.93 5.83 26.51
CA GLY A 169 10.90 6.93 27.47
C GLY A 169 9.92 6.69 28.62
N ARG A 170 9.86 7.66 29.54
CA ARG A 170 9.03 7.55 30.72
C ARG A 170 7.54 7.38 30.34
N GLY A 171 6.92 6.33 30.87
CA GLY A 171 5.50 6.03 30.61
C GLY A 171 5.19 5.67 29.15
N GLY A 172 6.19 5.27 28.35
CA GLY A 172 5.99 4.92 26.96
C GLY A 172 5.73 6.09 25.99
N ALA A 173 6.01 7.32 26.42
CA ALA A 173 5.63 8.56 25.72
C ALA A 173 6.14 8.62 24.26
N ASN A 174 7.27 7.96 23.98
CA ASN A 174 7.90 7.95 22.66
C ASN A 174 7.51 6.74 21.80
N CYS A 175 6.66 5.82 22.27
CA CYS A 175 6.18 4.68 21.50
C CYS A 175 4.67 4.81 21.29
N ARG A 176 4.24 4.97 20.05
CA ARG A 176 2.84 5.24 19.72
C ARG A 176 2.32 4.25 18.68
N ALA A 177 0.99 4.19 18.55
CA ALA A 177 0.35 3.60 17.39
C ALA A 177 0.58 4.45 16.14
N LEU A 178 0.25 3.91 14.97
CA LEU A 178 0.37 4.62 13.69
C LEU A 178 -0.58 5.83 13.66
N PRO A 179 -0.10 7.05 13.38
CA PRO A 179 -0.97 8.22 13.28
C PRO A 179 -1.92 8.15 12.10
N ARG A 180 -3.14 8.63 12.27
CA ARG A 180 -4.16 8.69 11.21
C ARG A 180 -3.72 9.63 10.09
N GLY A 181 -3.79 9.15 8.85
CA GLY A 181 -3.41 9.91 7.66
C GLY A 181 -1.90 10.07 7.46
N LEU A 182 -1.07 9.39 8.25
CA LEU A 182 0.37 9.28 7.99
C LEU A 182 0.58 8.59 6.65
N ARG A 183 1.43 9.15 5.80
CA ARG A 183 1.75 8.63 4.48
C ARG A 183 3.21 8.91 4.14
N TYR A 184 3.90 7.97 3.53
CA TYR A 184 5.31 8.12 3.16
C TYR A 184 5.75 7.08 2.14
N ILE A 185 6.85 7.40 1.46
CA ILE A 185 7.56 6.54 0.51
C ILE A 185 8.82 6.00 1.19
N PHE A 186 9.15 4.74 0.97
CA PHE A 186 10.36 4.12 1.51
C PHE A 186 10.95 3.11 0.53
N GLY A 187 12.20 2.73 0.73
CA GLY A 187 12.98 1.98 -0.24
C GLY A 187 13.70 2.89 -1.23
N PHE A 188 13.93 2.42 -2.45
CA PHE A 188 14.68 3.15 -3.47
C PHE A 188 14.10 4.55 -3.71
N ASP A 189 14.96 5.56 -3.80
CA ASP A 189 14.54 6.93 -4.11
C ASP A 189 14.63 7.20 -5.60
N THR A 190 13.50 7.17 -6.28
CA THR A 190 13.40 7.38 -7.73
C THR A 190 13.76 8.81 -8.16
N LYS A 191 13.76 9.79 -7.26
CA LYS A 191 14.24 11.16 -7.51
C LYS A 191 15.78 11.25 -7.54
N ARG A 192 16.46 10.20 -7.10
CA ARG A 192 17.92 10.09 -7.04
C ARG A 192 18.46 8.96 -7.92
N MET A 193 17.81 8.71 -9.05
CA MET A 193 18.28 7.71 -10.03
C MET A 193 19.65 8.14 -10.59
N GLY A 194 20.60 7.18 -10.52
CA GLY A 194 21.98 7.46 -10.91
C GLY A 194 22.86 8.09 -9.81
N ASP A 195 22.26 8.61 -8.73
CA ASP A 195 22.95 9.16 -7.58
C ASP A 195 23.08 8.17 -6.43
N LYS A 196 23.90 8.52 -5.42
CA LYS A 196 24.00 7.73 -4.20
C LYS A 196 22.64 7.69 -3.50
N GLN A 197 22.11 6.48 -3.33
CA GLN A 197 20.87 6.24 -2.60
C GLN A 197 21.05 6.47 -1.09
N PRO A 198 19.98 6.72 -0.33
CA PRO A 198 20.03 6.77 1.14
C PRO A 198 20.66 5.49 1.72
N GLU A 199 21.45 5.62 2.78
CA GLU A 199 22.25 4.51 3.34
C GLU A 199 21.41 3.38 3.94
N ASN A 200 20.12 3.59 4.20
CA ASN A 200 19.23 2.65 4.88
C ASN A 200 18.12 2.09 3.97
N ILE A 201 18.43 1.87 2.68
CA ILE A 201 17.52 1.14 1.79
C ILE A 201 17.62 -0.35 2.13
N LEU A 202 16.69 -0.82 2.95
CA LEU A 202 16.68 -2.19 3.45
C LEU A 202 15.71 -3.06 2.65
N PHE A 203 15.97 -3.27 1.36
CA PHE A 203 15.26 -4.29 0.61
C PHE A 203 16.21 -5.35 0.05
N HIS A 204 15.69 -6.54 -0.12
CA HIS A 204 16.40 -7.61 -0.82
C HIS A 204 15.41 -8.59 -1.44
N TRP A 205 15.86 -9.19 -2.53
CA TRP A 205 15.26 -10.32 -3.20
C TRP A 205 15.88 -11.62 -2.71
N LYS A 206 15.08 -12.67 -2.63
CA LYS A 206 15.50 -14.03 -2.30
C LYS A 206 14.66 -15.02 -3.06
N CYS A 207 15.23 -16.19 -3.33
CA CYS A 207 14.48 -17.32 -3.88
C CYS A 207 14.03 -18.25 -2.76
N LEU A 208 12.79 -18.71 -2.84
CA LEU A 208 12.16 -19.63 -1.90
C LEU A 208 11.76 -20.91 -2.62
N THR A 209 12.08 -22.06 -2.04
CA THR A 209 11.47 -23.33 -2.44
C THR A 209 9.99 -23.38 -2.07
N PRO A 210 9.20 -24.34 -2.60
CA PRO A 210 7.85 -24.57 -2.12
C PRO A 210 7.72 -24.89 -0.62
N ARG A 211 8.82 -25.23 0.03
CA ARG A 211 8.90 -25.46 1.49
C ARG A 211 9.34 -24.21 2.27
N ASN A 212 9.48 -23.06 1.60
CA ASN A 212 9.99 -21.80 2.13
C ASN A 212 11.48 -21.84 2.57
N ASP A 213 12.25 -22.79 2.10
CA ASP A 213 13.71 -22.76 2.28
C ASP A 213 14.35 -21.77 1.32
N TYR A 214 15.48 -21.17 1.69
CA TYR A 214 16.19 -20.21 0.84
C TYR A 214 17.08 -20.94 -0.17
N ILE A 215 17.09 -20.43 -1.41
CA ILE A 215 18.05 -20.80 -2.45
C ILE A 215 18.94 -19.59 -2.71
N GLY A 216 20.26 -19.77 -2.61
CA GLY A 216 21.23 -18.70 -2.85
C GLY A 216 21.28 -17.65 -1.76
N GLY A 217 21.77 -16.46 -2.11
CA GLY A 217 21.93 -15.31 -1.24
C GLY A 217 20.76 -14.32 -1.27
N LEU A 218 20.97 -13.20 -0.57
CA LEU A 218 20.10 -12.03 -0.61
C LEU A 218 20.66 -11.08 -1.67
N GLU A 219 19.82 -10.71 -2.65
CA GLU A 219 20.23 -9.88 -3.78
C GLU A 219 19.42 -8.62 -3.88
N THR A 220 19.96 -7.61 -4.55
CA THR A 220 19.25 -6.35 -4.84
C THR A 220 18.91 -6.20 -6.32
N GLN A 221 19.28 -7.19 -7.14
CA GLN A 221 19.09 -7.21 -8.60
C GLN A 221 18.78 -8.62 -9.08
N PHE A 222 17.98 -8.75 -10.16
CA PHE A 222 17.58 -10.05 -10.67
C PHE A 222 18.66 -10.80 -11.44
N ASP A 223 19.62 -10.10 -12.03
CA ASP A 223 20.75 -10.70 -12.73
C ASP A 223 21.66 -11.56 -11.79
N LYS A 224 21.61 -11.26 -10.50
CA LYS A 224 22.37 -11.96 -9.45
C LYS A 224 21.56 -13.04 -8.73
N LEU A 225 20.24 -13.05 -8.91
CA LEU A 225 19.34 -13.97 -8.22
C LEU A 225 19.12 -15.24 -9.06
N ALA A 226 19.50 -16.39 -8.55
CA ALA A 226 19.18 -17.70 -9.14
C ALA A 226 17.85 -18.21 -8.54
N CYS A 227 16.76 -18.14 -9.31
CA CYS A 227 15.46 -18.66 -8.91
C CYS A 227 14.79 -19.41 -10.06
N PRO A 228 15.00 -20.73 -10.19
CA PRO A 228 14.43 -21.52 -11.27
C PRO A 228 12.91 -21.68 -11.14
N ALA A 229 12.25 -22.03 -12.24
CA ALA A 229 10.83 -22.34 -12.27
C ALA A 229 10.42 -23.37 -11.20
N GLY A 230 9.20 -23.24 -10.71
CA GLY A 230 8.68 -24.04 -9.58
C GLY A 230 9.04 -23.53 -8.19
N ASN A 231 9.84 -22.47 -8.10
CA ASN A 231 10.15 -21.75 -6.87
C ASN A 231 9.44 -20.37 -6.85
N SER A 232 9.71 -19.58 -5.83
CA SER A 232 9.13 -18.22 -5.72
C SER A 232 10.21 -17.19 -5.45
N VAL A 233 10.12 -16.05 -6.11
CA VAL A 233 10.90 -14.86 -5.76
C VAL A 233 10.16 -14.10 -4.68
N MET A 234 10.85 -13.77 -3.60
CA MET A 234 10.30 -12.92 -2.55
C MET A 234 11.15 -11.66 -2.38
N VAL A 235 10.49 -10.51 -2.37
CA VAL A 235 11.10 -9.27 -1.89
C VAL A 235 10.69 -9.00 -0.46
N THR A 236 11.58 -8.42 0.33
CA THR A 236 11.26 -7.83 1.63
C THR A 236 11.79 -6.41 1.69
N LEU A 237 10.99 -5.49 2.22
CA LEU A 237 11.35 -4.09 2.41
C LEU A 237 10.78 -3.62 3.75
N SER A 238 11.64 -3.09 4.62
CA SER A 238 11.23 -2.53 5.90
C SER A 238 11.04 -1.03 5.82
N SER A 239 9.93 -0.55 6.40
CA SER A 239 9.63 0.88 6.50
C SER A 239 10.50 1.58 7.55
N PRO A 240 10.69 2.92 7.47
CA PRO A 240 11.15 3.68 8.62
C PRO A 240 10.13 3.60 9.76
N ASP A 241 10.61 3.66 11.01
CA ASP A 241 9.81 3.48 12.21
C ASP A 241 9.89 4.65 13.22
N CYS A 242 10.73 5.63 12.94
CA CYS A 242 10.92 6.82 13.76
C CYS A 242 10.24 8.02 13.12
N TRP A 243 9.28 8.61 13.81
CA TRP A 243 8.47 9.73 13.35
C TRP A 243 8.83 11.05 14.05
N GLY A 244 8.82 12.16 13.29
CA GLY A 244 9.09 13.51 13.85
C GLY A 244 8.00 14.06 14.77
N GLY A 245 6.87 13.36 14.92
CA GLY A 245 5.82 13.67 15.90
C GLY A 245 4.78 14.72 15.47
N LYS A 246 4.92 15.35 14.30
CA LYS A 246 4.02 16.41 13.84
C LYS A 246 3.59 16.29 12.39
N ARG A 247 4.52 15.96 11.48
CA ARG A 247 4.22 15.90 10.05
C ARG A 247 3.68 14.54 9.67
N LEU A 248 2.57 14.53 8.95
CA LEU A 248 1.98 13.33 8.34
C LEU A 248 2.55 13.10 6.93
N ASP A 249 3.23 14.12 6.39
CA ASP A 249 3.90 14.12 5.11
C ASP A 249 4.99 15.20 5.09
N SER A 250 5.90 15.14 4.14
CA SER A 250 6.94 16.15 3.88
C SER A 250 7.08 16.39 2.37
N PRO A 251 7.70 17.48 1.91
CA PRO A 251 7.82 17.78 0.47
C PRO A 251 8.53 16.70 -0.36
N ASP A 252 9.34 15.87 0.28
CA ASP A 252 9.99 14.71 -0.34
C ASP A 252 9.30 13.39 -0.01
N HIS A 253 8.20 13.43 0.74
CA HIS A 253 7.41 12.29 1.19
C HIS A 253 8.19 11.24 2.01
N ARG A 254 9.36 11.62 2.55
CA ARG A 254 10.29 10.71 3.25
C ARG A 254 10.83 11.26 4.57
N ARG A 255 11.33 12.52 4.59
CA ARG A 255 12.12 13.07 5.70
C ARG A 255 11.34 13.34 6.99
N HIS A 256 10.02 13.19 7.04
CA HIS A 256 9.24 13.23 8.28
C HIS A 256 9.29 11.90 9.04
N MET A 257 9.87 10.87 8.41
CA MET A 257 10.19 9.56 8.95
C MET A 257 11.70 9.32 8.91
N ALA A 258 12.22 8.49 9.81
CA ALA A 258 13.61 8.05 9.83
C ALA A 258 13.69 6.58 10.25
N TYR A 259 14.79 5.93 9.91
CA TYR A 259 15.11 4.61 10.43
C TYR A 259 15.76 4.72 11.80
N GLN A 260 15.53 3.73 12.64
CA GLN A 260 16.31 3.53 13.85
C GLN A 260 17.77 3.21 13.54
N TYR A 261 18.66 3.48 14.47
CA TYR A 261 20.09 3.19 14.31
C TYR A 261 20.71 2.73 15.62
N TYR A 262 21.82 2.03 15.55
CA TYR A 262 22.62 1.68 16.72
C TYR A 262 23.60 2.81 17.01
N ASP A 263 23.52 3.37 18.23
CA ASP A 263 24.41 4.47 18.67
C ASP A 263 25.70 3.98 19.34
N GLY A 264 25.87 2.67 19.45
CA GLY A 264 27.05 2.04 20.06
C GLY A 264 27.07 2.10 21.59
N THR A 265 26.13 2.78 22.24
CA THR A 265 26.06 2.93 23.69
C THR A 265 24.95 2.09 24.33
N ARG A 266 24.02 1.58 23.54
CA ARG A 266 22.85 0.79 23.96
C ARG A 266 22.78 -0.53 23.20
N PRO A 267 22.23 -1.58 23.81
CA PRO A 267 22.01 -2.84 23.13
C PRO A 267 20.93 -2.73 22.05
N ASP A 268 20.00 -1.77 22.19
CA ASP A 268 18.87 -1.60 21.30
C ASP A 268 19.09 -0.42 20.35
N ALA A 269 18.59 -0.55 19.13
CA ALA A 269 18.56 0.55 18.21
C ALA A 269 17.62 1.67 18.69
N VAL A 270 17.99 2.91 18.45
CA VAL A 270 17.28 4.12 18.92
C VAL A 270 16.79 4.98 17.77
N CYS A 271 15.78 5.77 18.03
CA CYS A 271 15.32 6.81 17.10
C CYS A 271 16.19 8.08 17.18
N PRO A 272 16.45 8.76 16.04
CA PRO A 272 17.12 10.04 16.03
C PRO A 272 16.37 11.09 16.88
N ARG A 273 17.09 12.03 17.47
CA ARG A 273 16.49 13.12 18.28
C ARG A 273 15.47 13.96 17.49
N THR A 274 15.63 14.08 16.19
CA THR A 274 14.71 14.79 15.28
C THR A 274 13.42 14.01 15.02
N HIS A 275 13.42 12.69 15.27
CA HIS A 275 12.32 11.77 15.04
C HIS A 275 12.09 10.89 16.28
N PRO A 276 11.73 11.48 17.42
CA PRO A 276 11.79 10.79 18.72
C PRO A 276 10.66 9.76 18.92
N ILE A 277 9.64 9.76 18.07
CA ILE A 277 8.46 8.92 18.25
C ILE A 277 8.66 7.61 17.48
N ARG A 278 8.68 6.50 18.18
CA ARG A 278 8.74 5.15 17.60
C ARG A 278 7.35 4.64 17.29
N LEU A 279 7.14 4.27 16.05
CA LEU A 279 5.92 3.66 15.53
C LEU A 279 6.13 2.17 15.30
N PRO A 280 5.08 1.34 15.18
CA PRO A 280 5.22 0.00 14.66
C PRO A 280 5.84 0.03 13.26
N GLN A 281 7.08 -0.47 13.12
CA GLN A 281 7.72 -0.68 11.83
C GLN A 281 6.95 -1.75 11.08
N PHE A 282 6.67 -1.56 9.80
CA PHE A 282 6.17 -2.64 9.00
C PHE A 282 7.16 -3.08 7.91
N THR A 283 7.12 -4.37 7.62
CA THR A 283 7.84 -4.95 6.51
C THR A 283 6.83 -5.42 5.48
N VAL A 284 7.02 -5.00 4.24
CA VAL A 284 6.32 -5.55 3.07
C VAL A 284 7.09 -6.74 2.57
N GLY A 285 6.43 -7.88 2.40
CA GLY A 285 6.99 -9.06 1.77
C GLY A 285 6.08 -9.50 0.63
N ALA A 286 6.52 -9.37 -0.62
CA ALA A 286 5.75 -9.81 -1.78
C ALA A 286 6.36 -11.08 -2.38
N VAL A 287 5.54 -12.09 -2.66
CA VAL A 287 5.95 -13.41 -3.15
C VAL A 287 5.38 -13.64 -4.53
N TYR A 288 6.25 -13.98 -5.47
CA TYR A 288 5.94 -14.19 -6.88
C TYR A 288 6.35 -15.60 -7.29
N ALA A 289 5.41 -16.45 -7.69
CA ALA A 289 5.76 -17.75 -8.25
C ALA A 289 6.48 -17.57 -9.60
N VAL A 290 7.52 -18.38 -9.81
CA VAL A 290 8.21 -18.49 -11.10
C VAL A 290 7.58 -19.64 -11.87
N GLY A 291 6.84 -19.31 -12.92
CA GLY A 291 6.13 -20.29 -13.77
C GLY A 291 7.08 -21.12 -14.64
N GLU A 292 6.57 -22.22 -15.16
CA GLU A 292 7.32 -23.05 -16.11
C GLU A 292 7.66 -22.23 -17.38
N GLY A 293 8.89 -22.33 -17.82
CA GLY A 293 9.40 -21.56 -18.98
C GLY A 293 9.72 -20.09 -18.70
N GLU A 294 9.43 -19.57 -17.51
CA GLU A 294 9.79 -18.20 -17.12
C GLU A 294 11.22 -18.10 -16.62
N ARG A 295 11.81 -16.96 -16.87
CA ARG A 295 13.16 -16.60 -16.40
C ARG A 295 13.09 -15.27 -15.68
N ILE A 296 13.47 -15.25 -14.41
CA ILE A 296 13.47 -14.01 -13.60
C ILE A 296 14.43 -12.94 -14.15
N GLN A 297 15.42 -13.34 -14.95
CA GLN A 297 16.33 -12.42 -15.66
C GLN A 297 15.63 -11.56 -16.70
N ASP A 298 14.45 -11.98 -17.18
CA ASP A 298 13.61 -11.22 -18.09
C ASP A 298 12.69 -10.25 -17.33
N TRP A 299 12.52 -10.46 -16.03
CA TRP A 299 11.67 -9.63 -15.17
C TRP A 299 12.36 -8.31 -14.80
N TYR A 300 11.57 -7.28 -14.63
CA TYR A 300 12.02 -5.97 -14.15
C TYR A 300 10.86 -5.24 -13.47
N LEU A 301 11.19 -4.28 -12.62
CA LEU A 301 10.19 -3.38 -12.03
C LEU A 301 9.81 -2.28 -13.03
N SER A 302 8.55 -1.87 -13.03
CA SER A 302 8.09 -0.74 -13.86
C SER A 302 8.88 0.54 -13.61
N SER A 303 9.46 0.70 -12.42
CA SER A 303 10.34 1.82 -12.06
C SER A 303 11.79 1.66 -12.51
N ASP A 304 12.25 0.47 -12.95
CA ASP A 304 13.60 0.29 -13.48
C ASP A 304 13.78 0.96 -14.85
N ARG A 305 12.67 1.21 -15.55
CA ARG A 305 12.66 1.72 -16.94
C ARG A 305 11.65 2.86 -17.13
N MET A 306 11.77 3.91 -16.32
CA MET A 306 10.87 5.07 -16.43
C MET A 306 11.24 5.94 -17.64
N PRO A 307 10.24 6.48 -18.37
CA PRO A 307 10.49 7.40 -19.50
C PRO A 307 11.32 8.62 -19.08
N GLY A 308 12.35 8.93 -19.85
CA GLY A 308 13.22 10.09 -19.60
C GLY A 308 14.21 9.96 -18.45
N MET A 309 14.25 8.83 -17.76
CA MET A 309 15.16 8.53 -16.65
C MET A 309 16.24 7.52 -17.06
N PRO A 310 17.39 7.48 -16.34
CA PRO A 310 18.37 6.42 -16.53
C PRO A 310 17.76 5.04 -16.36
N GLN A 311 18.11 4.11 -17.22
CA GLN A 311 17.73 2.70 -17.07
C GLN A 311 18.52 2.09 -15.92
N MET A 312 17.81 1.49 -14.98
CA MET A 312 18.39 0.84 -13.80
C MET A 312 18.49 -0.68 -13.97
N PRO A 313 19.40 -1.35 -13.26
CA PRO A 313 19.45 -2.81 -13.24
C PRO A 313 18.10 -3.42 -12.81
N PRO A 314 17.64 -4.51 -13.46
CA PRO A 314 16.36 -5.14 -13.14
C PRO A 314 16.22 -5.48 -11.65
N GLY A 315 15.11 -5.08 -11.03
CA GLY A 315 14.80 -5.31 -9.63
C GLY A 315 15.44 -4.33 -8.64
N SER A 316 16.29 -3.39 -9.11
CA SER A 316 17.09 -2.54 -8.22
C SER A 316 16.35 -1.32 -7.68
N THR A 317 15.21 -0.94 -8.23
CA THR A 317 14.48 0.26 -7.84
C THR A 317 13.28 0.00 -6.92
N PHE A 318 13.30 -1.11 -6.19
CA PHE A 318 12.18 -1.48 -5.34
C PHE A 318 11.95 -0.44 -4.24
N HIS A 319 10.74 0.05 -4.18
CA HIS A 319 10.22 0.95 -3.16
C HIS A 319 8.76 0.61 -2.88
N ALA A 320 8.23 1.15 -1.82
CA ALA A 320 6.82 1.02 -1.50
C ALA A 320 6.31 2.33 -0.92
N ASP A 321 5.03 2.54 -1.10
CA ASP A 321 4.28 3.69 -0.67
C ASP A 321 3.17 3.22 0.27
N TRP A 322 2.88 4.03 1.27
CA TRP A 322 1.85 3.72 2.24
C TRP A 322 1.06 4.95 2.63
N TYR A 323 -0.27 4.79 2.68
CA TYR A 323 -1.19 5.78 3.17
C TYR A 323 -2.10 5.16 4.24
N GLY A 324 -1.89 5.50 5.52
CA GLY A 324 -2.52 4.88 6.67
C GLY A 324 -3.99 5.23 6.83
N ALA A 325 -4.85 4.20 6.84
CA ALA A 325 -6.30 4.32 7.03
C ALA A 325 -6.90 3.10 7.74
N TRP A 326 -6.27 2.66 8.81
CA TRP A 326 -6.80 1.62 9.69
C TRP A 326 -8.11 2.03 10.37
N ASP A 327 -8.98 1.06 10.64
CA ASP A 327 -10.03 1.21 11.64
C ASP A 327 -9.39 1.46 13.00
N GLU A 328 -9.69 2.61 13.61
CA GLU A 328 -8.98 3.07 14.81
C GLU A 328 -9.11 2.11 16.00
N PRO A 329 -10.30 1.59 16.35
CA PRO A 329 -10.42 0.58 17.39
C PRO A 329 -9.58 -0.67 17.13
N THR A 330 -9.53 -1.16 15.88
CA THR A 330 -8.73 -2.34 15.50
C THR A 330 -7.23 -2.06 15.60
N LEU A 331 -6.79 -0.88 15.14
CA LEU A 331 -5.39 -0.45 15.26
C LEU A 331 -4.95 -0.42 16.73
N ARG A 332 -5.78 0.13 17.62
CA ARG A 332 -5.52 0.16 19.07
C ARG A 332 -5.49 -1.24 19.66
N THR A 333 -6.42 -2.11 19.26
CA THR A 333 -6.51 -3.49 19.76
C THR A 333 -5.23 -4.25 19.50
N TRP A 334 -4.77 -4.37 18.23
CA TRP A 334 -3.55 -5.12 17.94
C TRP A 334 -2.28 -4.42 18.47
N THR A 335 -2.26 -3.08 18.55
CA THR A 335 -1.11 -2.38 19.17
C THR A 335 -0.98 -2.73 20.62
N ALA A 336 -2.07 -2.64 21.39
CA ALA A 336 -2.05 -2.92 22.84
C ALA A 336 -1.85 -4.41 23.15
N ASN A 337 -2.47 -5.30 22.37
CA ASN A 337 -2.48 -6.73 22.71
C ASN A 337 -1.34 -7.51 22.03
N CYS A 338 -1.02 -7.24 20.79
CA CYS A 338 0.08 -7.95 20.12
C CYS A 338 1.44 -7.29 20.42
N ILE A 339 1.55 -5.98 20.17
CA ILE A 339 2.83 -5.28 20.28
C ILE A 339 3.23 -5.09 21.75
N ASP A 340 2.37 -4.45 22.54
CA ASP A 340 2.74 -4.06 23.90
C ASP A 340 2.75 -5.24 24.91
N ARG A 341 2.16 -6.38 24.56
CA ARG A 341 2.22 -7.62 25.34
C ARG A 341 3.26 -8.62 24.85
N LEU A 342 4.10 -8.25 23.88
CA LEU A 342 5.12 -9.11 23.27
C LEU A 342 4.54 -10.44 22.75
N LEU A 343 3.42 -10.36 22.07
CA LEU A 343 2.83 -11.51 21.37
C LEU A 343 3.29 -11.55 19.91
N SER A 344 3.29 -12.75 19.32
CA SER A 344 3.56 -13.00 17.90
C SER A 344 2.25 -13.26 17.16
N CYS A 345 1.37 -12.26 17.09
CA CYS A 345 0.11 -12.37 16.38
C CYS A 345 0.34 -12.54 14.88
N SER A 346 -0.36 -13.49 14.28
CA SER A 346 -0.28 -13.78 12.85
C SER A 346 -1.66 -13.99 12.23
N ALA A 347 -1.73 -14.04 10.91
CA ALA A 347 -2.97 -14.28 10.18
C ALA A 347 -4.15 -13.37 10.56
N GLY A 348 -3.89 -12.19 11.13
CA GLY A 348 -4.91 -11.25 11.57
C GLY A 348 -5.40 -11.42 13.01
N GLU A 349 -4.75 -12.27 13.83
CA GLU A 349 -5.01 -12.38 15.27
C GLU A 349 -4.80 -11.03 15.95
N LEU A 350 -5.75 -10.59 16.79
CA LEU A 350 -5.69 -9.26 17.45
C LEU A 350 -5.09 -9.31 18.86
N GLY A 351 -4.72 -10.51 19.35
CA GLY A 351 -4.06 -10.72 20.64
C GLY A 351 -4.97 -10.63 21.86
N ASP A 352 -6.27 -10.51 21.65
CA ASP A 352 -7.32 -10.43 22.70
C ASP A 352 -8.30 -11.62 22.65
N GLY A 353 -8.00 -12.67 21.90
CA GLY A 353 -8.87 -13.80 21.64
C GLY A 353 -9.83 -13.59 20.47
N THR A 354 -9.51 -12.60 19.63
CA THR A 354 -10.23 -12.34 18.38
C THR A 354 -9.28 -12.32 17.18
N ILE A 355 -9.84 -12.55 16.00
CA ILE A 355 -9.14 -12.56 14.71
C ILE A 355 -9.93 -11.78 13.66
N MET A 356 -9.25 -11.11 12.76
CA MET A 356 -9.87 -10.46 11.60
C MET A 356 -10.48 -11.52 10.68
N ARG A 357 -11.74 -11.34 10.30
CA ARG A 357 -12.44 -12.27 9.39
C ARG A 357 -11.79 -12.23 8.01
N ARG A 358 -11.55 -13.41 7.44
CA ARG A 358 -11.10 -13.54 6.06
C ARG A 358 -12.28 -13.40 5.11
N PRO A 359 -12.19 -12.56 4.09
CA PRO A 359 -13.21 -12.50 3.04
C PRO A 359 -13.37 -13.85 2.34
N ALA A 360 -14.61 -14.14 1.88
CA ALA A 360 -14.86 -15.31 1.05
C ALA A 360 -13.97 -15.27 -0.22
N GLY A 361 -13.41 -16.43 -0.60
CA GLY A 361 -12.51 -16.54 -1.76
C GLY A 361 -11.10 -15.99 -1.54
N TYR A 362 -10.74 -15.63 -0.31
CA TYR A 362 -9.39 -15.21 0.03
C TYR A 362 -8.40 -16.36 -0.17
N GLY A 363 -7.47 -16.20 -1.11
CA GLY A 363 -6.48 -17.21 -1.48
C GLY A 363 -5.04 -16.72 -1.33
N LEU A 364 -4.09 -17.65 -1.40
CA LEU A 364 -2.65 -17.37 -1.36
C LEU A 364 -1.97 -17.56 -2.73
N VAL A 365 -2.76 -17.55 -3.79
CA VAL A 365 -2.27 -17.71 -5.18
C VAL A 365 -2.97 -16.67 -6.05
N ALA A 366 -2.19 -15.91 -6.80
CA ALA A 366 -2.75 -14.95 -7.76
C ALA A 366 -3.42 -15.68 -8.94
N ASN A 367 -4.67 -15.34 -9.21
CA ASN A 367 -5.41 -15.87 -10.35
C ASN A 367 -6.20 -14.75 -11.06
N PRO A 368 -5.85 -14.38 -12.31
CA PRO A 368 -4.67 -14.83 -13.04
C PRO A 368 -3.37 -14.25 -12.47
N ARG A 369 -2.27 -14.99 -12.59
CA ARG A 369 -0.94 -14.54 -12.16
C ARG A 369 -0.32 -13.54 -13.12
N LEU A 370 -0.43 -13.79 -14.42
CA LEU A 370 -0.02 -12.88 -15.48
C LEU A 370 -1.23 -12.12 -16.01
N VAL A 371 -1.12 -10.80 -16.07
CA VAL A 371 -2.16 -9.95 -16.68
C VAL A 371 -1.52 -8.97 -17.65
N PRO A 372 -2.19 -8.58 -18.75
CA PRO A 372 -1.65 -7.59 -19.67
C PRO A 372 -1.30 -6.28 -18.94
N ILE A 373 -0.24 -5.62 -19.36
CA ILE A 373 0.11 -4.28 -18.86
C ILE A 373 -1.03 -3.32 -19.24
N PRO A 374 -1.69 -2.65 -18.28
CA PRO A 374 -2.76 -1.71 -18.61
C PRO A 374 -2.19 -0.54 -19.41
N PRO A 375 -2.88 -0.11 -20.48
CA PRO A 375 -2.42 1.01 -21.29
C PRO A 375 -2.38 2.29 -20.45
N ARG A 376 -1.36 3.11 -20.65
CA ARG A 376 -1.33 4.46 -20.08
C ARG A 376 -2.13 5.39 -20.99
N PRO A 377 -3.08 6.16 -20.46
CA PRO A 377 -3.81 7.15 -21.26
C PRO A 377 -2.87 8.18 -21.88
N VAL A 378 -2.99 8.44 -23.20
CA VAL A 378 -2.08 9.31 -23.95
C VAL A 378 -2.04 10.74 -23.41
N ALA A 379 -3.19 11.27 -22.97
CA ALA A 379 -3.27 12.61 -22.38
C ALA A 379 -2.39 12.80 -21.11
N ALA A 380 -2.08 11.71 -20.42
CA ALA A 380 -1.20 11.75 -19.23
C ALA A 380 0.29 11.88 -19.60
N LEU A 381 0.69 11.47 -20.81
CA LEU A 381 2.08 11.57 -21.27
C LEU A 381 2.45 13.00 -21.66
N GLU A 382 1.50 13.77 -22.16
CA GLU A 382 1.70 15.16 -22.59
C GLU A 382 1.74 16.16 -21.42
N SER A 383 1.19 15.78 -20.26
CA SER A 383 1.10 16.63 -19.06
C SER A 383 2.22 16.39 -18.05
N MET A 384 3.18 15.49 -18.32
CA MET A 384 4.27 15.24 -17.38
C MET A 384 5.14 16.46 -17.19
N PRO A 385 5.33 16.97 -15.96
CA PRO A 385 6.34 17.99 -15.72
C PRO A 385 7.72 17.44 -16.06
N ASP A 386 8.52 18.27 -16.71
CA ASP A 386 9.91 17.94 -17.09
C ASP A 386 10.68 17.55 -15.81
N MET A 387 10.96 16.26 -15.62
CA MET A 387 11.59 15.71 -14.41
C MET A 387 13.08 16.08 -14.30
N LYS A 388 13.57 17.00 -15.16
CA LYS A 388 14.94 17.50 -15.18
C LYS A 388 15.15 18.79 -14.37
N LYS A 389 14.19 19.21 -13.54
CA LYS A 389 14.37 20.39 -12.68
C LYS A 389 14.45 20.04 -11.20
#